data_71c617d6d83fedd445929b91d7225dd0
#
_entry.id   71c617d6d83fedd445929b91d7225dd0
#
_cell.length_a   1.000
_cell.length_b   1.000
_cell.length_c   1.000
_cell.angle_alpha   90.00
_cell.angle_beta   90.00
_cell.angle_gamma   90.00
#
_symmetry.space_group_name_H-M   'P 1'
#
loop_
_entity.id
_entity.type
_entity.pdbx_description
1 polymer ?
#
loop_
_entity_poly.entity_id
_entity_poly.type
_entity_poly.pdbx_seq_one_letter_code
_entity_poly.pdbx_strand_id
1 'polypeptide(L)'
;MFEVLPLFKSHYSIGKSILTLGSAGSSEETGPDSIIDICSAAKLDHFYLVDDSMTGFMEAYHNASDAGIDLRFGLRLSICNDISLKEKNSNLFEYKCILFCKNKAGYERLLQISSFASTEGFYYNPRIDYK
;
A
#
# COMPACT_ATOMS: atom_id res chain seq x y z
N MET A 1 0.80 -23.80 14.19
CA MET A 1 -0.25 -23.22 13.33
C MET A 1 0.37 -22.00 12.64
N PHE A 2 0.43 -21.97 11.32
CA PHE A 2 0.91 -20.79 10.61
C PHE A 2 -0.19 -19.74 10.64
N GLU A 3 0.10 -18.60 11.21
CA GLU A 3 -0.80 -17.45 11.18
C GLU A 3 -0.89 -16.93 9.74
N VAL A 4 -2.09 -16.88 9.16
CA VAL A 4 -2.30 -16.34 7.83
C VAL A 4 -2.39 -14.83 7.95
N LEU A 5 -1.46 -14.12 7.33
CA LEU A 5 -1.47 -12.66 7.28
C LEU A 5 -2.14 -12.21 5.97
N PRO A 6 -3.36 -11.69 6.02
CA PRO A 6 -4.04 -11.20 4.83
C PRO A 6 -3.36 -9.94 4.30
N LEU A 7 -3.15 -9.90 3.00
CA LEU A 7 -2.52 -8.78 2.31
C LEU A 7 -3.44 -8.34 1.16
N PHE A 8 -3.92 -7.11 1.23
CA PHE A 8 -4.78 -6.53 0.22
C PHE A 8 -4.05 -5.45 -0.58
N LYS A 9 -4.23 -5.47 -1.88
CA LYS A 9 -3.80 -4.39 -2.77
C LYS A 9 -4.97 -3.43 -2.99
N SER A 10 -4.75 -2.15 -2.70
CA SER A 10 -5.76 -1.12 -2.85
C SER A 10 -6.17 -0.90 -4.32
N HIS A 11 -7.43 -0.56 -4.54
CA HIS A 11 -7.93 -0.19 -5.85
C HIS A 11 -7.42 1.18 -6.35
N TYR A 12 -6.92 2.03 -5.46
CA TYR A 12 -6.37 3.34 -5.83
C TYR A 12 -5.14 3.25 -6.73
N SER A 13 -4.38 2.17 -6.64
CA SER A 13 -3.18 1.99 -7.46
C SER A 13 -3.45 1.39 -8.83
N ILE A 14 -4.56 0.66 -9.00
CA ILE A 14 -4.84 -0.10 -10.23
C ILE A 14 -6.10 0.34 -10.95
N GLY A 15 -6.93 1.17 -10.34
CA GLY A 15 -8.17 1.72 -10.94
C GLY A 15 -9.24 0.70 -11.32
N LYS A 16 -9.03 -0.59 -11.03
CA LYS A 16 -9.93 -1.70 -11.40
C LYS A 16 -9.94 -2.77 -10.32
N SER A 17 -10.16 -2.39 -9.08
CA SER A 17 -10.32 -3.37 -8.00
C SER A 17 -11.80 -3.65 -7.78
N ILE A 18 -12.13 -4.89 -7.44
CA ILE A 18 -13.43 -5.29 -6.88
C ILE A 18 -13.51 -5.04 -5.37
N LEU A 19 -12.43 -4.53 -4.78
CA LEU A 19 -12.34 -4.22 -3.36
C LEU A 19 -12.38 -2.71 -3.13
N THR A 20 -12.98 -2.31 -2.05
CA THR A 20 -12.99 -0.92 -1.58
C THR A 20 -12.38 -0.79 -0.20
N LEU A 21 -11.98 0.43 0.16
CA LEU A 21 -11.54 0.82 1.48
C LEU A 21 -12.67 1.41 2.33
N GLY A 22 -13.93 1.26 1.87
CA GLY A 22 -15.12 1.80 2.52
C GLY A 22 -15.30 1.27 3.95
N SER A 23 -16.11 2.00 4.72
CA SER A 23 -16.44 1.64 6.11
C SER A 23 -17.17 0.31 6.21
N ALA A 24 -17.23 -0.24 7.43
CA ALA A 24 -18.00 -1.45 7.70
C ALA A 24 -19.48 -1.29 7.26
N GLY A 25 -20.03 -2.31 6.64
CA GLY A 25 -21.39 -2.31 6.09
C GLY A 25 -21.54 -1.58 4.77
N SER A 26 -20.45 -1.16 4.11
CA SER A 26 -20.49 -0.50 2.80
C SER A 26 -20.51 -1.46 1.61
N SER A 27 -20.35 -2.76 1.82
CA SER A 27 -20.48 -3.78 0.77
C SER A 27 -21.92 -3.88 0.27
N GLU A 28 -22.11 -3.88 -1.04
CA GLU A 28 -23.40 -4.03 -1.70
C GLU A 28 -23.49 -5.41 -2.36
N GLU A 29 -24.72 -5.98 -2.51
CA GLU A 29 -24.92 -7.31 -3.13
C GLU A 29 -24.31 -7.43 -4.53
N THR A 30 -24.25 -6.33 -5.28
CA THR A 30 -23.75 -6.30 -6.66
C THR A 30 -22.56 -5.36 -6.84
N GLY A 31 -22.10 -4.75 -5.76
CA GLY A 31 -20.99 -3.79 -5.73
C GLY A 31 -19.65 -4.40 -5.32
N PRO A 32 -18.62 -3.59 -5.22
CA PRO A 32 -17.32 -4.04 -4.72
C PRO A 32 -17.36 -4.30 -3.21
N ASP A 33 -16.67 -5.35 -2.79
CA ASP A 33 -16.58 -5.71 -1.37
C ASP A 33 -15.67 -4.74 -0.60
N SER A 34 -16.10 -4.37 0.61
CA SER A 34 -15.25 -3.65 1.55
C SER A 34 -14.21 -4.59 2.17
N ILE A 35 -12.94 -4.18 2.16
CA ILE A 35 -11.86 -4.91 2.86
C ILE A 35 -12.19 -5.04 4.35
N ILE A 36 -12.79 -4.02 4.95
CA ILE A 36 -13.20 -4.03 6.35
C ILE A 36 -14.25 -5.10 6.61
N ASP A 37 -15.26 -5.22 5.73
CA ASP A 37 -16.29 -6.24 5.86
C ASP A 37 -15.73 -7.65 5.70
N ILE A 38 -14.80 -7.86 4.75
CA ILE A 38 -14.11 -9.13 4.57
C ILE A 38 -13.32 -9.52 5.83
N CYS A 39 -12.54 -8.60 6.39
CA CYS A 39 -11.78 -8.83 7.60
C CYS A 39 -12.67 -9.13 8.80
N SER A 40 -13.78 -8.40 8.95
CA SER A 40 -14.75 -8.59 10.02
C SER A 40 -15.43 -9.95 9.92
N ALA A 41 -15.88 -10.34 8.73
CA ALA A 41 -16.49 -11.65 8.48
C ALA A 41 -15.52 -12.81 8.78
N ALA A 42 -14.24 -12.62 8.45
CA ALA A 42 -13.18 -13.59 8.73
C ALA A 42 -12.65 -13.53 10.19
N LYS A 43 -13.18 -12.63 11.03
CA LYS A 43 -12.77 -12.40 12.42
C LYS A 43 -11.29 -12.10 12.57
N LEU A 44 -10.76 -11.30 11.63
CA LEU A 44 -9.38 -10.85 11.67
C LEU A 44 -9.28 -9.58 12.53
N ASP A 45 -8.28 -9.53 13.37
CA ASP A 45 -7.98 -8.40 14.26
C ASP A 45 -6.97 -7.43 13.62
N HIS A 46 -6.32 -7.85 12.54
CA HIS A 46 -5.39 -7.01 11.77
C HIS A 46 -5.31 -7.43 10.31
N PHE A 47 -4.87 -6.50 9.47
CA PHE A 47 -4.51 -6.80 8.07
C PHE A 47 -3.42 -5.87 7.53
N TYR A 48 -2.82 -6.29 6.43
CA TYR A 48 -1.78 -5.52 5.72
C TYR A 48 -2.36 -4.97 4.43
N LEU A 49 -2.33 -3.64 4.28
CA LEU A 49 -2.70 -2.97 3.04
C LEU A 49 -1.43 -2.58 2.29
N VAL A 50 -1.23 -3.17 1.10
CA VAL A 50 -0.10 -2.86 0.22
C VAL A 50 -0.60 -2.12 -1.00
N ASP A 51 -0.01 -0.96 -1.26
CA ASP A 51 -0.34 -0.14 -2.42
C ASP A 51 0.91 0.46 -3.05
N ASP A 52 0.79 0.91 -4.29
CA ASP A 52 1.83 1.63 -5.03
C ASP A 52 1.82 3.14 -4.72
N SER A 53 0.81 3.61 -4.01
CA SER A 53 0.68 4.99 -3.54
C SER A 53 0.11 5.04 -2.13
N MET A 54 0.26 6.17 -1.46
CA MET A 54 -0.27 6.36 -0.10
C MET A 54 -1.68 7.00 -0.09
N THR A 55 -2.31 7.15 -1.25
CA THR A 55 -3.57 7.90 -1.42
C THR A 55 -4.71 7.35 -0.57
N GLY A 56 -4.86 6.03 -0.52
CA GLY A 56 -5.95 5.37 0.21
C GLY A 56 -5.63 5.02 1.67
N PHE A 57 -4.41 5.25 2.16
CA PHE A 57 -3.98 4.78 3.47
C PHE A 57 -4.74 5.41 4.63
N MET A 58 -5.04 6.70 4.57
CA MET A 58 -5.76 7.38 5.65
C MET A 58 -7.23 6.98 5.71
N GLU A 59 -7.89 6.81 4.56
CA GLU A 59 -9.26 6.29 4.51
C GLU A 59 -9.32 4.88 5.12
N ALA A 60 -8.43 3.99 4.69
CA ALA A 60 -8.34 2.65 5.22
C ALA A 60 -8.04 2.65 6.73
N TYR A 61 -7.16 3.53 7.20
CA TYR A 61 -6.83 3.64 8.62
C TYR A 61 -8.03 4.03 9.47
N HIS A 62 -8.77 5.06 9.07
CA HIS A 62 -9.95 5.50 9.80
C HIS A 62 -11.02 4.40 9.83
N ASN A 63 -11.35 3.82 8.67
CA ASN A 63 -12.39 2.81 8.58
C ASN A 63 -12.00 1.51 9.32
N ALA A 64 -10.73 1.10 9.28
CA ALA A 64 -10.25 -0.06 10.05
C ALA A 64 -10.29 0.22 11.56
N SER A 65 -9.84 1.40 11.98
CA SER A 65 -9.85 1.83 13.38
C SER A 65 -11.27 1.86 13.96
N ASP A 66 -12.22 2.40 13.20
CA ASP A 66 -13.63 2.46 13.60
C ASP A 66 -14.25 1.05 13.74
N ALA A 67 -13.76 0.10 12.97
CA ALA A 67 -14.15 -1.31 13.04
C ALA A 67 -13.34 -2.12 14.08
N GLY A 68 -12.40 -1.50 14.79
CA GLY A 68 -11.54 -2.17 15.77
C GLY A 68 -10.49 -3.10 15.16
N ILE A 69 -10.10 -2.88 13.90
CA ILE A 69 -9.13 -3.69 13.17
C ILE A 69 -7.81 -2.91 13.05
N ASP A 70 -6.69 -3.56 13.39
CA ASP A 70 -5.35 -2.97 13.27
C ASP A 70 -4.88 -3.01 11.81
N LEU A 71 -4.62 -1.84 11.23
CA LEU A 71 -4.14 -1.71 9.86
C LEU A 71 -2.63 -1.48 9.82
N ARG A 72 -1.94 -2.27 9.00
CA ARG A 72 -0.51 -2.16 8.75
C ARG A 72 -0.25 -1.79 7.30
N PHE A 73 0.44 -0.67 7.09
CA PHE A 73 0.71 -0.14 5.77
C PHE A 73 1.97 -0.70 5.14
N GLY A 74 1.88 -1.04 3.85
CA GLY A 74 3.01 -1.41 3.00
C GLY A 74 3.00 -0.58 1.71
N LEU A 75 4.03 0.21 1.49
CA LEU A 75 4.22 0.93 0.23
C LEU A 75 5.11 0.12 -0.70
N ARG A 76 4.60 -0.21 -1.89
CA ARG A 76 5.33 -0.93 -2.91
C ARG A 76 6.00 0.04 -3.88
N LEU A 77 7.31 -0.02 -3.97
CA LEU A 77 8.12 0.85 -4.81
C LEU A 77 9.06 0.04 -5.72
N SER A 78 9.51 0.69 -6.80
CA SER A 78 10.65 0.20 -7.57
C SER A 78 11.95 0.60 -6.87
N ILE A 79 12.87 -0.36 -6.76
CA ILE A 79 14.22 -0.11 -6.29
C ILE A 79 15.21 -0.37 -7.43
N CYS A 80 16.12 0.55 -7.65
CA CYS A 80 17.18 0.46 -8.66
C CYS A 80 18.55 0.63 -8.01
N ASN A 81 19.60 0.39 -8.77
CA ASN A 81 20.96 0.53 -8.25
C ASN A 81 21.38 1.99 -8.07
N ASP A 82 20.92 2.87 -8.94
CA ASP A 82 21.25 4.30 -8.91
C ASP A 82 20.13 5.11 -9.59
N ILE A 83 19.47 6.00 -8.86
CA ILE A 83 18.39 6.85 -9.36
C ILE A 83 18.87 7.91 -10.36
N SER A 84 20.15 8.26 -10.35
CA SER A 84 20.73 9.23 -11.28
C SER A 84 20.79 8.72 -12.72
N LEU A 85 20.76 7.38 -12.89
CA LEU A 85 20.75 6.76 -14.21
C LEU A 85 19.34 6.81 -14.80
N LYS A 86 19.14 7.71 -15.76
CA LYS A 86 17.87 7.92 -16.47
C LYS A 86 18.04 7.64 -17.97
N GLU A 87 18.57 6.45 -18.28
CA GLU A 87 18.84 6.00 -19.65
C GLU A 87 17.80 4.96 -20.08
N LYS A 88 17.66 4.76 -21.40
CA LYS A 88 16.64 3.89 -22.02
C LYS A 88 16.60 2.46 -21.44
N ASN A 89 17.72 1.94 -20.96
CA ASN A 89 17.84 0.57 -20.42
C ASN A 89 17.98 0.53 -18.89
N SER A 90 17.93 1.68 -18.18
CA SER A 90 18.11 1.71 -16.72
C SER A 90 16.97 1.00 -15.98
N ASN A 91 15.79 0.90 -16.59
CA ASN A 91 14.63 0.19 -16.03
C ASN A 91 14.75 -1.35 -16.06
N LEU A 92 15.71 -1.91 -16.81
CA LEU A 92 15.90 -3.36 -16.88
C LEU A 92 16.42 -3.96 -15.57
N PHE A 93 16.94 -3.15 -14.67
CA PHE A 93 17.53 -3.55 -13.39
C PHE A 93 16.74 -3.01 -12.19
N GLU A 94 15.42 -2.88 -12.35
CA GLU A 94 14.53 -2.48 -11.28
C GLU A 94 13.86 -3.71 -10.65
N TYR A 95 13.81 -3.70 -9.33
CA TYR A 95 13.12 -4.70 -8.54
C TYR A 95 11.97 -4.04 -7.78
N LYS A 96 10.96 -4.81 -7.39
CA LYS A 96 9.90 -4.34 -6.51
C LYS A 96 10.25 -4.66 -5.06
N CYS A 97 10.08 -3.69 -4.18
CA CYS A 97 10.15 -3.87 -2.75
C CYS A 97 8.87 -3.35 -2.08
N ILE A 98 8.57 -3.87 -0.90
CA ILE A 98 7.48 -3.39 -0.06
C ILE A 98 8.09 -2.91 1.25
N LEU A 99 7.83 -1.65 1.59
CA LEU A 99 8.27 -1.03 2.82
C LEU A 99 7.10 -0.95 3.79
N PHE A 100 7.17 -1.69 4.89
CA PHE A 100 6.17 -1.63 5.97
C PHE A 100 6.59 -0.66 7.06
N CYS A 101 5.66 0.17 7.52
CA CYS A 101 5.89 0.99 8.71
C CYS A 101 5.42 0.27 9.97
N LYS A 102 6.17 0.43 11.07
CA LYS A 102 5.86 -0.19 12.36
C LYS A 102 5.10 0.73 13.31
N ASN A 103 5.21 2.04 13.11
CA ASN A 103 4.69 3.07 13.99
C ASN A 103 4.53 4.40 13.24
N LYS A 104 4.10 5.43 13.95
CA LYS A 104 3.89 6.77 13.40
C LYS A 104 5.17 7.34 12.76
N ALA A 105 6.32 7.22 13.42
CA ALA A 105 7.59 7.72 12.86
C ALA A 105 7.96 6.99 11.55
N GLY A 106 7.69 5.68 11.49
CA GLY A 106 7.84 4.89 10.26
C GLY A 106 6.90 5.37 9.15
N TYR A 107 5.67 5.73 9.49
CA TYR A 107 4.72 6.28 8.52
C TYR A 107 5.17 7.65 7.97
N GLU A 108 5.64 8.54 8.83
CA GLU A 108 6.21 9.84 8.42
C GLU A 108 7.44 9.64 7.51
N ARG A 109 8.26 8.65 7.79
CA ARG A 109 9.39 8.28 6.92
C ARG A 109 8.91 7.73 5.58
N LEU A 110 7.85 6.94 5.57
CA LEU A 110 7.25 6.42 4.34
C LEU A 110 6.75 7.56 3.43
N LEU A 111 6.14 8.61 4.00
CA LEU A 111 5.74 9.82 3.26
C LEU A 111 6.93 10.50 2.58
N GLN A 112 8.06 10.63 3.30
CA GLN A 112 9.29 11.22 2.74
C GLN A 112 9.85 10.37 1.61
N ILE A 113 9.89 9.05 1.78
CA ILE A 113 10.36 8.11 0.76
C ILE A 113 9.45 8.16 -0.48
N SER A 114 8.13 8.18 -0.29
CA SER A 114 7.17 8.30 -1.38
C SER A 114 7.33 9.59 -2.16
N SER A 115 7.53 10.70 -1.46
CA SER A 115 7.78 12.01 -2.08
C SER A 115 9.08 12.02 -2.87
N PHE A 116 10.16 11.52 -2.29
CA PHE A 116 11.46 11.41 -2.94
C PHE A 116 11.39 10.53 -4.20
N ALA A 117 10.78 9.36 -4.10
CA ALA A 117 10.62 8.45 -5.23
C ALA A 117 9.83 9.07 -6.39
N SER A 118 8.83 9.91 -6.06
CA SER A 118 7.95 10.55 -7.03
C SER A 118 8.54 11.84 -7.64
N THR A 119 9.60 12.37 -7.07
CA THR A 119 10.28 13.59 -7.55
C THR A 119 11.68 13.27 -8.09
N GLU A 120 12.66 13.17 -7.22
CA GLU A 120 14.07 12.96 -7.60
C GLU A 120 14.33 11.57 -8.20
N GLY A 121 13.70 10.54 -7.62
CA GLY A 121 13.82 9.16 -8.07
C GLY A 121 13.01 8.83 -9.33
N PHE A 122 12.12 9.73 -9.77
CA PHE A 122 11.19 9.44 -10.85
C PHE A 122 11.88 9.28 -12.21
N TYR A 123 11.63 8.13 -12.85
CA TYR A 123 11.95 7.88 -14.25
C TYR A 123 11.01 6.78 -14.77
N TYR A 124 9.99 7.17 -15.55
CA TYR A 124 8.81 6.40 -15.95
C TYR A 124 7.92 5.94 -14.78
N ASN A 125 8.48 5.66 -13.61
CA ASN A 125 7.79 5.27 -12.38
C ASN A 125 8.57 5.81 -11.15
N PRO A 126 7.93 5.93 -10.00
CA PRO A 126 8.61 6.25 -8.74
C PRO A 126 9.64 5.18 -8.36
N ARG A 127 10.89 5.60 -8.10
CA ARG A 127 12.02 4.71 -7.78
C ARG A 127 12.78 5.21 -6.56
N ILE A 128 13.39 4.27 -5.86
CA ILE A 128 14.40 4.53 -4.83
C ILE A 128 15.68 3.75 -5.14
N ASP A 129 16.77 4.07 -4.50
CA ASP A 129 18.00 3.29 -4.50
C ASP A 129 18.45 2.95 -3.08
N TYR A 130 19.63 2.37 -2.93
CA TYR A 130 20.16 1.95 -1.64
C TYR A 130 20.91 3.06 -0.87
N LYS A 131 20.99 4.25 -1.45
CA LYS A 131 21.65 5.41 -0.82
C LYS A 131 20.62 6.26 -0.11
#